data_e5b34ef6553ca4006dca19346099986e
#
_entry.id   e5b34ef6553ca4006dca19346099986e
#
_cell.length_a   1.000
_cell.length_b   1.000
_cell.length_c   1.000
_cell.angle_alpha   90.00
_cell.angle_beta   90.00
_cell.angle_gamma   90.00
#
_symmetry.space_group_name_H-M   'P 1'
#
loop_
_entity.id
_entity.type
_entity.pdbx_description
1 polymer ?
#
loop_
_entity_poly.entity_id
_entity_poly.type
_entity_poly.pdbx_seq_one_letter_code
_entity_poly.pdbx_strand_id
1 'polypeptide(L)'
;MGWISKMSKPERNIIKMDDILARDGKCNVLFLNYDNEAFMNTGIQESGGTPPFASTTTGPAGEKIPGKIGVKQDLVTPFGFYGSKKLFLATVNPAYPNDLMGKMMDALKSDGAAFVQAYSDCMRGWRHAAEDAVKISKLATDCGYWPLYTIRVEEGIPEFTYYRGLDIDKDKFVEYLKSMGRFKHLFRPKFREEEIDKIIFYTEQRNNKLKKLIEAFGAEKPVDFYRIDRKQLEPQQHR
;
A
#
# COMPACT_ATOMS: atom_id res chain seq x y z
N MET A 1 -19.04 -9.36 21.88
CA MET A 1 -19.59 -8.94 20.56
C MET A 1 -19.69 -7.42 20.35
N GLY A 2 -19.75 -6.59 21.40
CA GLY A 2 -19.92 -5.13 21.25
C GLY A 2 -18.69 -4.33 20.76
N TRP A 3 -17.51 -4.88 20.78
CA TRP A 3 -16.27 -4.17 20.40
C TRP A 3 -16.05 -4.18 18.88
N ILE A 4 -16.30 -5.32 18.24
CA ILE A 4 -16.11 -5.49 16.78
C ILE A 4 -17.05 -4.59 15.96
N SER A 5 -18.24 -4.27 16.48
CA SER A 5 -19.21 -3.41 15.78
C SER A 5 -18.78 -1.93 15.70
N LYS A 6 -17.82 -1.50 16.52
CA LYS A 6 -17.28 -0.13 16.57
C LYS A 6 -16.00 0.04 15.76
N MET A 7 -15.43 -1.04 15.25
CA MET A 7 -14.19 -0.99 14.45
C MET A 7 -14.51 -0.59 13.01
N SER A 8 -13.60 0.11 12.37
CA SER A 8 -13.71 0.44 10.95
C SER A 8 -13.70 -0.84 10.07
N LYS A 9 -14.22 -0.76 8.85
CA LYS A 9 -14.19 -1.92 7.94
C LYS A 9 -12.80 -2.52 7.72
N PRO A 10 -11.71 -1.73 7.56
CA PRO A 10 -10.35 -2.25 7.49
C PRO A 10 -9.96 -3.07 8.71
N GLU A 11 -10.22 -2.56 9.92
CA GLU A 11 -9.91 -3.25 11.18
C GLU A 11 -10.68 -4.56 11.32
N ARG A 12 -11.95 -4.60 10.89
CA ARG A 12 -12.72 -5.85 10.85
C ARG A 12 -12.16 -6.87 9.87
N ASN A 13 -11.63 -6.42 8.73
CA ASN A 13 -10.99 -7.30 7.77
C ASN A 13 -9.66 -7.85 8.31
N ILE A 14 -8.91 -7.04 9.06
CA ILE A 14 -7.69 -7.47 9.75
C ILE A 14 -8.01 -8.59 10.74
N ILE A 15 -9.05 -8.43 11.58
CA ILE A 15 -9.45 -9.47 12.54
C ILE A 15 -9.89 -10.76 11.85
N LYS A 16 -10.61 -10.67 10.74
CA LYS A 16 -10.97 -11.86 9.95
C LYS A 16 -9.74 -12.53 9.32
N MET A 17 -8.73 -11.75 8.94
CA MET A 17 -7.45 -12.30 8.50
C MET A 17 -6.75 -13.05 9.63
N ASP A 18 -6.74 -12.52 10.85
CA ASP A 18 -6.14 -13.21 12.00
C ASP A 18 -6.72 -14.59 12.20
N ASP A 19 -8.04 -14.75 12.09
CA ASP A 19 -8.71 -16.06 12.20
C ASP A 19 -8.22 -17.05 11.13
N ILE A 20 -7.85 -16.56 9.95
CA ILE A 20 -7.35 -17.35 8.83
C ILE A 20 -5.84 -17.62 8.99
N LEU A 21 -5.08 -16.63 9.41
CA LEU A 21 -3.65 -16.72 9.65
C LEU A 21 -3.33 -17.65 10.82
N ALA A 22 -4.19 -17.69 11.84
CA ALA A 22 -4.06 -18.58 13.00
C ALA A 22 -4.27 -20.06 12.68
N ARG A 23 -4.81 -20.40 11.51
CA ARG A 23 -5.08 -21.77 11.07
C ARG A 23 -3.87 -22.43 10.43
N ASP A 24 -2.82 -22.72 11.17
CA ASP A 24 -1.71 -23.65 10.85
C ASP A 24 -1.39 -23.89 9.34
N GLY A 25 -1.24 -22.84 8.55
CA GLY A 25 -0.60 -22.88 7.23
C GLY A 25 -1.28 -23.69 6.10
N LYS A 26 -2.48 -24.26 6.32
CA LYS A 26 -3.19 -25.07 5.32
C LYS A 26 -4.26 -24.30 4.54
N CYS A 27 -4.31 -22.98 4.66
CA CYS A 27 -5.34 -22.17 4.04
C CYS A 27 -4.73 -21.38 2.87
N ASN A 28 -4.92 -21.84 1.64
CA ASN A 28 -4.54 -21.11 0.44
C ASN A 28 -5.62 -20.05 0.14
N VAL A 29 -5.50 -18.88 0.76
CA VAL A 29 -6.41 -17.74 0.58
C VAL A 29 -5.62 -16.50 0.22
N LEU A 30 -5.97 -15.87 -0.89
CA LEU A 30 -5.43 -14.57 -1.28
C LEU A 30 -6.42 -13.45 -0.92
N PHE A 31 -5.98 -12.53 -0.08
CA PHE A 31 -6.65 -11.25 0.17
C PHE A 31 -6.04 -10.17 -0.73
N LEU A 32 -6.82 -9.67 -1.67
CA LEU A 32 -6.43 -8.53 -2.48
C LEU A 32 -7.13 -7.27 -1.96
N ASN A 33 -6.36 -6.37 -1.38
CA ASN A 33 -6.83 -5.10 -0.87
C ASN A 33 -6.60 -3.98 -1.89
N TYR A 34 -7.68 -3.41 -2.43
CA TYR A 34 -7.65 -2.20 -3.26
C TYR A 34 -7.57 -0.97 -2.35
N ASP A 35 -6.36 -0.42 -2.15
CA ASP A 35 -6.16 0.77 -1.34
C ASP A 35 -6.36 2.04 -2.19
N ASN A 36 -7.57 2.56 -2.17
CA ASN A 36 -7.92 3.85 -2.78
C ASN A 36 -7.86 5.01 -1.77
N GLU A 37 -7.34 4.75 -0.57
CA GLU A 37 -6.98 5.73 0.46
C GLU A 37 -8.16 6.51 1.08
N ALA A 38 -9.40 6.02 0.96
CA ALA A 38 -10.57 6.53 1.67
C ALA A 38 -11.75 5.55 1.54
N PHE A 39 -12.87 5.79 2.24
CA PHE A 39 -14.14 5.12 1.98
C PHE A 39 -14.84 5.77 0.77
N MET A 40 -14.41 5.40 -0.44
CA MET A 40 -14.73 6.15 -1.66
C MET A 40 -16.20 6.08 -2.05
N ASN A 41 -16.78 4.86 -2.11
CA ASN A 41 -18.11 4.63 -2.65
C ASN A 41 -19.24 5.21 -1.78
N THR A 42 -19.02 5.35 -0.49
CA THR A 42 -20.02 5.88 0.46
C THR A 42 -19.98 7.42 0.59
N GLY A 43 -19.14 8.11 -0.16
CA GLY A 43 -19.04 9.56 -0.19
C GLY A 43 -17.68 10.13 0.20
N ILE A 44 -16.60 9.36 0.03
CA ILE A 44 -15.22 9.84 0.19
C ILE A 44 -14.92 10.24 1.64
N GLN A 45 -15.30 9.41 2.62
CA GLN A 45 -14.97 9.63 4.02
C GLN A 45 -13.51 9.25 4.31
N GLU A 46 -12.94 9.91 5.31
CA GLU A 46 -11.61 9.62 5.82
C GLU A 46 -11.52 8.18 6.35
N SER A 47 -10.39 7.53 6.10
CA SER A 47 -10.03 6.21 6.64
C SER A 47 -8.62 6.22 7.21
N GLY A 48 -8.19 5.13 7.86
CA GLY A 48 -6.79 4.93 8.27
C GLY A 48 -5.82 4.96 7.10
N GLY A 49 -6.25 4.55 5.88
CA GLY A 49 -5.47 4.59 4.65
C GLY A 49 -5.36 5.97 4.00
N THR A 50 -6.13 6.95 4.45
CA THR A 50 -6.08 8.32 3.88
C THR A 50 -4.75 8.98 4.23
N PRO A 51 -4.03 9.58 3.26
CA PRO A 51 -2.78 10.28 3.53
C PRO A 51 -2.98 11.55 4.35
N PRO A 52 -1.96 12.01 5.09
CA PRO A 52 -2.01 13.27 5.83
C PRO A 52 -2.40 14.43 4.91
N PHE A 53 -3.19 15.33 5.42
CA PHE A 53 -3.66 16.55 4.76
C PHE A 53 -4.48 16.34 3.48
N ALA A 54 -4.84 15.10 3.12
CA ALA A 54 -5.80 14.89 2.04
C ALA A 54 -7.20 15.36 2.46
N SER A 55 -7.87 16.07 1.55
CA SER A 55 -9.25 16.53 1.76
C SER A 55 -10.23 15.41 1.49
N THR A 56 -11.09 15.11 2.47
CA THR A 56 -12.21 14.17 2.40
C THR A 56 -13.49 14.82 2.86
N THR A 57 -14.64 14.14 2.77
CA THR A 57 -15.92 14.69 3.24
C THR A 57 -16.03 14.77 4.75
N THR A 58 -15.33 13.90 5.49
CA THR A 58 -15.30 13.91 6.96
C THR A 58 -14.06 14.61 7.54
N GLY A 59 -13.03 14.85 6.71
CA GLY A 59 -11.87 15.67 7.02
C GLY A 59 -11.68 16.75 5.94
N PRO A 60 -12.59 17.73 5.85
CA PRO A 60 -12.55 18.73 4.79
C PRO A 60 -11.33 19.64 4.96
N ALA A 61 -10.73 20.01 3.83
CA ALA A 61 -9.69 21.03 3.82
C ALA A 61 -10.29 22.41 3.95
N GLY A 62 -9.74 23.19 4.85
CA GLY A 62 -10.13 24.58 5.10
C GLY A 62 -8.94 25.47 5.43
N GLU A 63 -9.22 26.70 5.78
CA GLU A 63 -8.19 27.68 6.16
C GLU A 63 -7.45 27.28 7.45
N LYS A 64 -8.20 26.77 8.43
CA LYS A 64 -7.67 26.38 9.75
C LYS A 64 -7.32 24.90 9.86
N ILE A 65 -8.03 24.03 9.13
CA ILE A 65 -7.85 22.58 9.15
C ILE A 65 -7.38 22.14 7.75
N PRO A 66 -6.17 21.63 7.60
CA PRO A 66 -5.60 21.31 6.28
C PRO A 66 -6.02 19.94 5.72
N GLY A 67 -7.12 19.33 6.17
CA GLY A 67 -7.53 17.97 5.85
C GLY A 67 -7.22 16.99 6.98
N LYS A 68 -6.94 15.72 6.67
CA LYS A 68 -6.63 14.69 7.67
C LYS A 68 -5.39 15.05 8.51
N ILE A 69 -5.50 14.97 9.83
CA ILE A 69 -4.39 15.25 10.76
C ILE A 69 -3.53 14.02 11.05
N GLY A 70 -4.03 12.81 10.86
CA GLY A 70 -3.31 11.58 11.15
C GLY A 70 -2.41 11.08 10.02
N VAL A 71 -1.47 10.18 10.34
CA VAL A 71 -0.63 9.50 9.36
C VAL A 71 -1.41 8.40 8.62
N LYS A 72 -0.92 8.01 7.43
CA LYS A 72 -1.41 6.82 6.72
C LYS A 72 -0.95 5.56 7.45
N GLN A 73 -1.89 4.65 7.72
CA GLN A 73 -1.58 3.35 8.31
C GLN A 73 -0.82 2.45 7.34
N ASP A 74 0.16 1.72 7.84
CA ASP A 74 0.78 0.59 7.16
C ASP A 74 -0.03 -0.67 7.46
N LEU A 75 -0.58 -1.30 6.42
CA LEU A 75 -1.40 -2.51 6.55
C LEU A 75 -0.62 -3.79 6.24
N VAL A 76 0.50 -3.72 5.55
CA VAL A 76 1.22 -4.91 5.06
C VAL A 76 2.29 -5.36 6.04
N THR A 77 3.17 -4.44 6.43
CA THR A 77 4.33 -4.77 7.28
C THR A 77 3.96 -5.44 8.61
N PRO A 78 2.93 -4.99 9.36
CA PRO A 78 2.59 -5.61 10.64
C PRO A 78 2.23 -7.09 10.52
N PHE A 79 1.61 -7.53 9.41
CA PHE A 79 1.26 -8.94 9.22
C PHE A 79 2.47 -9.87 9.16
N GLY A 80 3.62 -9.38 8.69
CA GLY A 80 4.86 -10.15 8.69
C GLY A 80 5.32 -10.59 10.07
N PHE A 81 4.87 -9.92 11.13
CA PHE A 81 5.26 -10.16 12.52
C PHE A 81 4.13 -10.72 13.39
N TYR A 82 3.07 -11.22 12.78
CA TYR A 82 1.86 -11.74 13.47
C TYR A 82 2.03 -13.16 14.01
N GLY A 83 3.18 -13.80 13.75
CA GLY A 83 3.46 -15.16 14.24
C GLY A 83 2.88 -16.29 13.37
N SER A 84 2.37 -15.97 12.17
CA SER A 84 1.94 -17.00 11.21
C SER A 84 3.11 -17.83 10.74
N LYS A 85 2.93 -19.16 10.59
CA LYS A 85 4.01 -20.04 10.12
C LYS A 85 4.39 -19.79 8.66
N LYS A 86 3.39 -19.53 7.80
CA LYS A 86 3.59 -19.25 6.39
C LYS A 86 2.66 -18.11 5.94
N LEU A 87 3.24 -17.11 5.31
CA LEU A 87 2.48 -15.97 4.81
C LEU A 87 3.22 -15.29 3.64
N PHE A 88 2.48 -14.90 2.62
CA PHE A 88 2.97 -14.06 1.55
C PHE A 88 2.35 -12.67 1.62
N LEU A 89 3.17 -11.64 1.66
CA LEU A 89 2.74 -10.25 1.75
C LEU A 89 3.37 -9.43 0.65
N ALA A 90 2.60 -8.56 0.00
CA ALA A 90 3.16 -7.67 -1.02
C ALA A 90 2.39 -6.36 -1.14
N THR A 91 3.11 -5.32 -1.55
CA THR A 91 2.53 -4.11 -2.13
C THR A 91 2.72 -4.15 -3.63
N VAL A 92 1.70 -3.74 -4.38
CA VAL A 92 1.72 -3.68 -5.85
C VAL A 92 1.16 -2.37 -6.36
N ASN A 93 1.52 -2.02 -7.60
CA ASN A 93 1.04 -0.81 -8.26
C ASN A 93 0.75 -1.13 -9.73
N PRO A 94 -0.47 -0.87 -10.24
CA PRO A 94 -0.84 -1.14 -11.63
C PRO A 94 0.04 -0.48 -12.69
N ALA A 95 0.71 0.62 -12.36
CA ALA A 95 1.68 1.26 -13.25
C ALA A 95 2.97 0.44 -13.47
N TYR A 96 3.14 -0.67 -12.70
CA TYR A 96 4.24 -1.64 -12.82
C TYR A 96 3.69 -3.03 -13.08
N PRO A 97 3.14 -3.30 -14.29
CA PRO A 97 2.38 -4.52 -14.57
C PRO A 97 3.20 -5.81 -14.38
N ASN A 98 4.48 -5.80 -14.72
CA ASN A 98 5.33 -6.99 -14.54
C ASN A 98 5.53 -7.32 -13.04
N ASP A 99 5.74 -6.32 -12.20
CA ASP A 99 5.84 -6.48 -10.74
C ASP A 99 4.52 -6.99 -10.16
N LEU A 100 3.40 -6.37 -10.56
CA LEU A 100 2.07 -6.78 -10.12
C LEU A 100 1.79 -8.23 -10.50
N MET A 101 1.97 -8.60 -11.76
CA MET A 101 1.68 -9.96 -12.24
C MET A 101 2.58 -11.00 -11.57
N GLY A 102 3.88 -10.73 -11.45
CA GLY A 102 4.82 -11.64 -10.77
C GLY A 102 4.44 -11.89 -9.31
N LYS A 103 4.14 -10.82 -8.56
CA LYS A 103 3.70 -10.93 -7.16
C LYS A 103 2.36 -11.63 -7.01
N MET A 104 1.41 -11.39 -7.91
CA MET A 104 0.13 -12.11 -7.92
C MET A 104 0.33 -13.61 -8.19
N MET A 105 1.22 -13.97 -9.12
CA MET A 105 1.57 -15.37 -9.37
C MET A 105 2.21 -16.05 -8.14
N ASP A 106 3.11 -15.35 -7.46
CA ASP A 106 3.74 -15.83 -6.22
C ASP A 106 2.72 -15.99 -5.09
N ALA A 107 1.82 -15.02 -4.95
CA ALA A 107 0.73 -15.07 -3.97
C ALA A 107 -0.19 -16.28 -4.18
N LEU A 108 -0.55 -16.57 -5.43
CA LEU A 108 -1.40 -17.72 -5.80
C LEU A 108 -0.70 -19.07 -5.63
N LYS A 109 0.63 -19.10 -5.73
CA LYS A 109 1.46 -20.31 -5.53
C LYS A 109 1.89 -20.52 -4.07
N SER A 110 1.59 -19.56 -3.19
CA SER A 110 1.94 -19.65 -1.78
C SER A 110 1.18 -20.79 -1.10
N ASP A 111 1.89 -21.60 -0.30
CA ASP A 111 1.30 -22.70 0.50
C ASP A 111 0.53 -22.19 1.74
N GLY A 112 0.59 -20.88 2.02
CA GLY A 112 -0.10 -20.20 3.12
C GLY A 112 -1.05 -19.13 2.62
N ALA A 113 -1.61 -18.38 3.56
CA ALA A 113 -2.41 -17.20 3.22
C ALA A 113 -1.53 -16.13 2.55
N ALA A 114 -2.13 -15.35 1.67
CA ALA A 114 -1.46 -14.23 1.01
C ALA A 114 -2.27 -12.94 1.20
N PHE A 115 -1.58 -11.83 1.43
CA PHE A 115 -2.18 -10.50 1.44
C PHE A 115 -1.43 -9.58 0.48
N VAL A 116 -2.13 -9.06 -0.50
CA VAL A 116 -1.59 -8.13 -1.49
C VAL A 116 -2.33 -6.81 -1.42
N GLN A 117 -1.61 -5.73 -1.12
CA GLN A 117 -2.16 -4.38 -1.12
C GLN A 117 -1.83 -3.70 -2.45
N ALA A 118 -2.87 -3.45 -3.24
CA ALA A 118 -2.78 -2.79 -4.54
C ALA A 118 -3.05 -1.29 -4.40
N TYR A 119 -2.14 -0.47 -4.91
CA TYR A 119 -2.39 0.95 -5.13
C TYR A 119 -3.52 1.10 -6.15
N SER A 120 -4.63 1.68 -5.74
CA SER A 120 -5.82 1.77 -6.56
C SER A 120 -6.30 3.21 -6.61
N ASP A 121 -6.02 3.90 -7.70
CA ASP A 121 -6.46 5.28 -7.83
C ASP A 121 -8.00 5.40 -7.87
N CYS A 122 -8.49 6.54 -7.43
CA CYS A 122 -9.90 6.89 -7.52
C CYS A 122 -10.04 8.29 -8.10
N MET A 123 -10.28 8.40 -9.39
CA MET A 123 -10.44 9.67 -10.12
C MET A 123 -11.32 10.67 -9.39
N ARG A 124 -12.47 10.19 -8.90
CA ARG A 124 -13.46 11.03 -8.22
C ARG A 124 -13.00 11.49 -6.85
N GLY A 125 -12.46 10.57 -6.05
CA GLY A 125 -12.01 10.88 -4.69
C GLY A 125 -10.73 11.71 -4.67
N TRP A 126 -9.81 11.43 -5.57
CA TRP A 126 -8.55 12.16 -5.67
C TRP A 126 -8.67 13.39 -6.56
N ARG A 127 -9.76 13.50 -7.34
CA ARG A 127 -10.09 14.67 -8.19
C ARG A 127 -9.03 14.94 -9.24
N HIS A 128 -8.81 13.97 -10.12
CA HIS A 128 -7.95 14.06 -11.30
C HIS A 128 -8.67 13.52 -12.54
N ALA A 129 -8.15 13.77 -13.72
CA ALA A 129 -8.69 13.25 -14.97
C ALA A 129 -8.36 11.76 -15.14
N ALA A 130 -9.24 11.01 -15.83
CA ALA A 130 -9.07 9.56 -15.98
C ALA A 130 -7.77 9.17 -16.70
N GLU A 131 -7.38 9.96 -17.69
CA GLU A 131 -6.14 9.80 -18.47
C GLU A 131 -4.87 9.95 -17.62
N ASP A 132 -4.95 10.61 -16.47
CA ASP A 132 -3.79 10.80 -15.59
C ASP A 132 -3.56 9.63 -14.61
N ALA A 133 -4.48 8.67 -14.53
CA ALA A 133 -4.46 7.58 -13.55
C ALA A 133 -3.12 6.80 -13.53
N VAL A 134 -2.65 6.38 -14.70
CA VAL A 134 -1.38 5.62 -14.82
C VAL A 134 -0.18 6.51 -14.47
N LYS A 135 -0.18 7.78 -14.88
CA LYS A 135 0.88 8.74 -14.57
C LYS A 135 0.97 8.98 -13.06
N ILE A 136 -0.17 9.22 -12.40
CA ILE A 136 -0.24 9.44 -10.95
C ILE A 136 0.22 8.20 -10.20
N SER A 137 -0.26 7.01 -10.61
CA SER A 137 0.17 5.75 -10.02
C SER A 137 1.68 5.54 -10.15
N LYS A 138 2.25 5.85 -11.32
CA LYS A 138 3.70 5.77 -11.54
C LYS A 138 4.46 6.73 -10.64
N LEU A 139 4.04 8.00 -10.58
CA LEU A 139 4.65 9.02 -9.72
C LEU A 139 4.63 8.60 -8.24
N ALA A 140 3.57 7.95 -7.76
CA ALA A 140 3.48 7.49 -6.38
C ALA A 140 4.65 6.57 -5.98
N THR A 141 5.07 5.67 -6.86
CA THR A 141 6.23 4.79 -6.59
C THR A 141 7.55 5.49 -6.88
N ASP A 142 7.64 6.25 -7.98
CA ASP A 142 8.88 6.92 -8.39
C ASP A 142 9.31 8.03 -7.42
N CYS A 143 8.38 8.62 -6.68
CA CYS A 143 8.70 9.63 -5.65
C CYS A 143 8.92 9.03 -4.25
N GLY A 144 8.78 7.72 -4.06
CA GLY A 144 8.92 7.05 -2.77
C GLY A 144 7.65 7.07 -1.88
N TYR A 145 6.53 7.58 -2.40
CA TYR A 145 5.27 7.57 -1.65
C TYR A 145 4.67 6.16 -1.52
N TRP A 146 4.72 5.35 -2.57
CA TRP A 146 4.22 3.97 -2.58
C TRP A 146 5.34 2.98 -2.91
N PRO A 147 6.08 2.50 -1.90
CA PRO A 147 7.13 1.51 -2.12
C PRO A 147 6.53 0.16 -2.53
N LEU A 148 7.25 -0.53 -3.40
CA LEU A 148 6.95 -1.90 -3.80
C LEU A 148 7.86 -2.85 -3.04
N TYR A 149 7.28 -3.78 -2.27
CA TYR A 149 8.05 -4.78 -1.53
C TYR A 149 7.28 -6.09 -1.39
N THR A 150 7.99 -7.14 -1.05
CA THR A 150 7.45 -8.47 -0.76
C THR A 150 8.07 -8.98 0.53
N ILE A 151 7.24 -9.52 1.41
CA ILE A 151 7.65 -10.23 2.61
C ILE A 151 7.16 -11.67 2.47
N ARG A 152 8.04 -12.65 2.67
CA ARG A 152 7.70 -14.05 2.86
C ARG A 152 7.89 -14.39 4.33
N VAL A 153 6.94 -15.08 4.91
CA VAL A 153 7.06 -15.62 6.27
C VAL A 153 7.17 -17.13 6.15
N GLU A 154 8.27 -17.68 6.66
CA GLU A 154 8.50 -19.12 6.75
C GLU A 154 8.85 -19.46 8.20
N GLU A 155 8.16 -20.45 8.76
CA GLU A 155 8.31 -20.86 10.17
C GLU A 155 8.19 -19.69 11.17
N GLY A 156 7.37 -18.69 10.84
CA GLY A 156 7.15 -17.50 11.67
C GLY A 156 8.21 -16.41 11.54
N ILE A 157 9.18 -16.58 10.65
CA ILE A 157 10.26 -15.60 10.43
C ILE A 157 9.96 -14.84 9.14
N PRO A 158 9.79 -13.49 9.20
CA PRO A 158 9.61 -12.67 8.02
C PRO A 158 10.93 -12.46 7.28
N GLU A 159 10.90 -12.50 5.95
CA GLU A 159 12.02 -12.20 5.08
C GLU A 159 11.58 -11.25 3.96
N PHE A 160 12.29 -10.12 3.79
CA PHE A 160 12.08 -9.19 2.70
C PHE A 160 12.80 -9.67 1.45
N THR A 161 12.05 -10.23 0.51
CA THR A 161 12.60 -10.85 -0.71
C THR A 161 12.68 -9.91 -1.91
N TYR A 162 11.98 -8.78 -1.87
CA TYR A 162 12.01 -7.74 -2.89
C TYR A 162 11.65 -6.38 -2.29
N TYR A 163 12.28 -5.31 -2.78
CA TYR A 163 11.93 -3.93 -2.40
C TYR A 163 12.39 -2.90 -3.45
N ARG A 164 11.59 -1.86 -3.64
CA ARG A 164 11.85 -0.75 -4.56
C ARG A 164 11.08 0.50 -4.12
N GLY A 165 11.59 1.69 -4.53
CA GLY A 165 10.89 2.97 -4.32
C GLY A 165 10.86 3.41 -2.85
N LEU A 166 11.95 3.17 -2.11
CA LEU A 166 12.10 3.56 -0.71
C LEU A 166 12.74 4.94 -0.52
N ASP A 167 13.37 5.47 -1.57
CA ASP A 167 14.02 6.77 -1.53
C ASP A 167 13.02 7.87 -1.93
N ILE A 168 13.07 8.99 -1.21
CA ILE A 168 12.21 10.14 -1.49
C ILE A 168 12.87 11.06 -2.54
N ASP A 169 12.16 11.26 -3.64
CA ASP A 169 12.44 12.30 -4.63
C ASP A 169 11.47 13.46 -4.37
N LYS A 170 11.95 14.54 -3.74
CA LYS A 170 11.12 15.66 -3.30
C LYS A 170 10.40 16.36 -4.44
N ASP A 171 11.07 16.56 -5.57
CA ASP A 171 10.48 17.26 -6.72
C ASP A 171 9.33 16.45 -7.32
N LYS A 172 9.54 15.15 -7.54
CA LYS A 172 8.48 14.25 -7.98
C LYS A 172 7.37 14.10 -6.94
N PHE A 173 7.71 14.16 -5.64
CA PHE A 173 6.72 14.09 -4.59
C PHE A 173 5.78 15.30 -4.62
N VAL A 174 6.31 16.50 -4.82
CA VAL A 174 5.51 17.71 -5.00
C VAL A 174 4.67 17.64 -6.28
N GLU A 175 5.23 17.12 -7.39
CA GLU A 175 4.45 16.86 -8.63
C GLU A 175 3.31 15.88 -8.36
N TYR A 176 3.57 14.78 -7.65
CA TYR A 176 2.58 13.80 -7.25
C TYR A 176 1.43 14.42 -6.46
N LEU A 177 1.72 15.24 -5.44
CA LEU A 177 0.68 15.92 -4.67
C LEU A 177 -0.12 16.92 -5.53
N LYS A 178 0.56 17.69 -6.40
CA LYS A 178 -0.08 18.65 -7.31
C LYS A 178 -1.02 17.99 -8.31
N SER A 179 -0.76 16.76 -8.71
CA SER A 179 -1.57 16.02 -9.70
C SER A 179 -2.97 15.67 -9.21
N MET A 180 -3.25 15.81 -7.89
CA MET A 180 -4.52 15.41 -7.29
C MET A 180 -5.24 16.60 -6.62
N GLY A 181 -6.50 16.79 -6.99
CA GLY A 181 -7.32 17.88 -6.44
C GLY A 181 -7.59 17.76 -4.94
N ARG A 182 -7.44 16.54 -4.33
CA ARG A 182 -7.55 16.35 -2.88
C ARG A 182 -6.48 17.08 -2.07
N PHE A 183 -5.38 17.51 -2.73
CA PHE A 183 -4.29 18.30 -2.14
C PHE A 183 -4.24 19.73 -2.67
N LYS A 184 -5.19 20.16 -3.54
CA LYS A 184 -5.18 21.49 -4.17
C LYS A 184 -5.02 22.63 -3.18
N HIS A 185 -5.62 22.51 -1.99
CA HIS A 185 -5.58 23.52 -0.93
C HIS A 185 -4.18 23.73 -0.32
N LEU A 186 -3.24 22.81 -0.56
CA LEU A 186 -1.83 22.97 -0.15
C LEU A 186 -1.06 23.88 -1.11
N PHE A 187 -1.60 24.14 -2.30
CA PHE A 187 -0.94 24.91 -3.36
C PHE A 187 -1.66 26.23 -3.68
N ARG A 188 -2.93 26.37 -3.31
CA ARG A 188 -3.77 27.55 -3.60
C ARG A 188 -4.77 27.82 -2.47
N PRO A 189 -5.08 29.10 -2.13
CA PRO A 189 -4.53 30.34 -2.69
C PRO A 189 -3.10 30.61 -2.23
N LYS A 190 -2.65 30.01 -1.12
CA LYS A 190 -1.29 30.14 -0.56
C LYS A 190 -0.59 28.79 -0.57
N PHE A 191 0.69 28.80 -0.94
CA PHE A 191 1.54 27.61 -0.84
C PHE A 191 1.79 27.27 0.63
N ARG A 192 1.52 26.01 1.01
CA ARG A 192 1.63 25.49 2.38
C ARG A 192 2.82 24.54 2.48
N GLU A 193 4.00 25.11 2.49
CA GLU A 193 5.25 24.36 2.49
C GLU A 193 5.38 23.45 3.72
N GLU A 194 5.01 23.96 4.90
CA GLU A 194 5.11 23.22 6.16
C GLU A 194 4.26 21.93 6.15
N GLU A 195 3.05 21.97 5.61
CA GLU A 195 2.18 20.80 5.49
C GLU A 195 2.72 19.79 4.47
N ILE A 196 3.28 20.28 3.36
CA ILE A 196 3.93 19.44 2.35
C ILE A 196 5.16 18.74 2.94
N ASP A 197 6.02 19.46 3.63
CA ASP A 197 7.19 18.92 4.31
C ASP A 197 6.81 17.88 5.37
N LYS A 198 5.69 18.08 6.09
CA LYS A 198 5.15 17.08 7.02
C LYS A 198 4.70 15.79 6.31
N ILE A 199 4.06 15.89 5.14
CA ILE A 199 3.70 14.67 4.36
C ILE A 199 4.96 13.90 3.96
N ILE A 200 5.96 14.62 3.43
CA ILE A 200 7.26 14.06 3.04
C ILE A 200 7.92 13.41 4.25
N PHE A 201 8.02 14.11 5.37
CA PHE A 201 8.60 13.61 6.61
C PHE A 201 7.94 12.31 7.11
N TYR A 202 6.60 12.25 7.16
CA TYR A 202 5.91 11.02 7.59
C TYR A 202 6.15 9.85 6.63
N THR A 203 6.21 10.14 5.33
CA THR A 203 6.52 9.13 4.31
C THR A 203 7.96 8.63 4.47
N GLU A 204 8.90 9.53 4.67
CA GLU A 204 10.31 9.22 4.91
C GLU A 204 10.51 8.40 6.20
N GLN A 205 9.82 8.75 7.28
CA GLN A 205 9.84 7.98 8.53
C GLN A 205 9.36 6.53 8.32
N ARG A 206 8.28 6.34 7.54
CA ARG A 206 7.80 5.00 7.18
C ARG A 206 8.84 4.24 6.34
N ASN A 207 9.40 4.87 5.32
CA ASN A 207 10.39 4.25 4.45
C ASN A 207 11.68 3.92 5.21
N ASN A 208 12.11 4.76 6.15
CA ASN A 208 13.27 4.49 7.01
C ASN A 208 13.02 3.31 7.96
N LYS A 209 11.79 3.13 8.46
CA LYS A 209 11.43 1.92 9.21
C LYS A 209 11.53 0.67 8.31
N LEU A 210 11.00 0.73 7.08
CA LEU A 210 11.13 -0.36 6.12
C LEU A 210 12.58 -0.69 5.80
N LYS A 211 13.44 0.32 5.57
CA LYS A 211 14.89 0.11 5.36
C LYS A 211 15.55 -0.63 6.53
N LYS A 212 15.25 -0.23 7.77
CA LYS A 212 15.77 -0.93 8.96
C LYS A 212 15.27 -2.37 9.08
N LEU A 213 14.00 -2.63 8.71
CA LEU A 213 13.48 -4.00 8.69
C LEU A 213 14.14 -4.82 7.59
N ILE A 214 14.40 -4.24 6.42
CA ILE A 214 15.13 -4.87 5.34
C ILE A 214 16.59 -5.17 5.75
N GLU A 215 17.26 -4.27 6.46
CA GLU A 215 18.59 -4.51 7.01
C GLU A 215 18.61 -5.70 7.99
N ALA A 216 17.54 -5.87 8.78
CA ALA A 216 17.43 -6.92 9.79
C ALA A 216 16.91 -8.27 9.23
N PHE A 217 16.03 -8.23 8.24
CA PHE A 217 15.26 -9.37 7.73
C PHE A 217 15.26 -9.47 6.20
N GLY A 218 16.21 -8.85 5.52
CA GLY A 218 16.33 -8.96 4.06
C GLY A 218 16.94 -10.29 3.65
N ALA A 219 16.48 -10.83 2.52
CA ALA A 219 17.05 -12.01 1.91
C ALA A 219 18.51 -11.77 1.51
N GLU A 220 19.38 -12.77 1.67
CA GLU A 220 20.78 -12.71 1.19
C GLU A 220 20.86 -12.44 -0.32
N LYS A 221 19.89 -12.94 -1.08
CA LYS A 221 19.75 -12.73 -2.53
C LYS A 221 18.33 -12.24 -2.84
N PRO A 222 18.04 -10.93 -2.66
CA PRO A 222 16.74 -10.38 -3.01
C PRO A 222 16.49 -10.51 -4.50
N VAL A 223 15.22 -10.61 -4.88
CA VAL A 223 14.82 -10.63 -6.29
C VAL A 223 15.03 -9.23 -6.88
N ASP A 224 15.93 -9.09 -7.85
CA ASP A 224 16.25 -7.80 -8.46
C ASP A 224 15.10 -7.23 -9.29
N PHE A 225 14.30 -8.12 -9.89
CA PHE A 225 13.22 -7.71 -10.79
C PHE A 225 12.18 -8.83 -10.96
N TYR A 226 10.90 -8.50 -10.75
CA TYR A 226 9.82 -9.40 -11.14
C TYR A 226 9.66 -9.41 -12.65
N ARG A 227 10.10 -10.51 -13.30
CA ARG A 227 9.85 -10.77 -14.72
C ARG A 227 8.81 -11.85 -14.86
N ILE A 228 7.86 -11.63 -15.75
CA ILE A 228 6.96 -12.69 -16.16
C ILE A 228 7.78 -13.65 -17.01
N ASP A 229 8.06 -14.84 -16.50
CA ASP A 229 8.54 -15.94 -17.35
C ASP A 229 7.37 -16.43 -18.18
N ARG A 230 7.42 -16.16 -19.50
CA ARG A 230 6.35 -16.57 -20.44
C ARG A 230 6.07 -18.06 -20.41
N LYS A 231 7.04 -18.89 -20.07
CA LYS A 231 6.87 -20.35 -19.87
C LYS A 231 5.94 -20.69 -18.70
N GLN A 232 5.79 -19.79 -17.71
CA GLN A 232 4.86 -19.96 -16.59
C GLN A 232 3.40 -19.63 -16.94
N LEU A 233 3.16 -19.01 -18.10
CA LEU A 233 1.83 -18.68 -18.60
C LEU A 233 1.25 -19.76 -19.54
N GLU A 234 2.04 -20.76 -19.92
CA GLU A 234 1.54 -21.88 -20.70
C GLU A 234 0.60 -22.73 -19.84
N PRO A 235 -0.61 -23.06 -20.34
CA PRO A 235 -1.54 -23.91 -19.61
C PRO A 235 -0.86 -25.25 -19.31
N GLN A 236 -0.73 -25.59 -18.05
CA GLN A 236 -0.33 -26.94 -17.67
C GLN A 236 -1.43 -27.88 -18.21
N GLN A 237 -1.09 -28.66 -19.23
CA GLN A 237 -1.97 -29.72 -19.70
C GLN A 237 -2.17 -30.67 -18.53
N HIS A 238 -3.33 -30.58 -17.89
CA HIS A 238 -3.75 -31.58 -16.90
C HIS A 238 -3.81 -32.95 -17.64
N ARG A 239 -2.86 -33.80 -17.33
CA ARG A 239 -2.93 -35.24 -17.63
C ARG A 239 -3.81 -35.93 -16.60
#